data_dad975a2a87a54cbc40ec7e3be48c6b2
#
_entry.id   dad975a2a87a54cbc40ec7e3be48c6b2
#
_cell.length_a   1.000
_cell.length_b   1.000
_cell.length_c   1.000
_cell.angle_alpha   90.00
_cell.angle_beta   90.00
_cell.angle_gamma   90.00
#
_symmetry.space_group_name_H-M   'P 1'
#
loop_
_entity.id
_entity.type
_entity.pdbx_description
1 polymer ?
#
loop_
_entity_poly.entity_id
_entity_poly.type
_entity_poly.pdbx_seq_one_letter_code
_entity_poly.pdbx_strand_id
1 'polypeptide(L)'
;GGVLIEGEKGTAKSTAVRALANLLPPMETGATAMTVVELPINATEDRVVGSINLEKALQDGVKAFEPGILHAAHQNILYVDEVNLLDDHIVDILLDVAAMGVNTVEREGVSHSHPSRFILVGTMNPEEGDLRPQLLDRFGLSVMVYGEHDPAQRMEVIKRRLAFGDNPDGFVASYEESEQALHERLLQARELLPSIIPTDEVLLKIASISIGVGVDGHRPDITMMHTARAHAAFHGRHQITESDIKIAARLALKHRLRRLPFEEQGHDVDRIDAVVTAVLEG
;
A
#
# COMPACT_ATOMS: atom_id res chain seq x y z
N GLY A 1 6.51 3.00 -2.78
CA GLY A 1 5.16 3.51 -3.00
C GLY A 1 4.16 2.85 -2.05
N GLY A 2 2.99 3.48 -1.92
CA GLY A 2 1.92 2.99 -1.05
C GLY A 2 0.96 2.04 -1.75
N VAL A 3 0.01 1.52 -0.97
CA VAL A 3 -1.15 0.75 -1.45
C VAL A 3 -2.41 1.61 -1.29
N LEU A 4 -3.18 1.77 -2.37
CA LEU A 4 -4.47 2.44 -2.35
C LEU A 4 -5.59 1.38 -2.35
N ILE A 5 -6.48 1.46 -1.36
CA ILE A 5 -7.66 0.59 -1.27
C ILE A 5 -8.89 1.42 -1.59
N GLU A 6 -9.40 1.23 -2.78
CA GLU A 6 -10.61 1.90 -3.26
C GLU A 6 -11.85 1.07 -2.95
N GLY A 7 -12.97 1.69 -2.63
CA GLY A 7 -14.24 0.96 -2.46
C GLY A 7 -15.24 1.67 -1.59
N GLU A 8 -16.48 1.17 -1.61
CA GLU A 8 -17.63 1.72 -0.91
C GLU A 8 -17.45 1.75 0.62
N LYS A 9 -18.22 2.59 1.29
CA LYS A 9 -18.31 2.60 2.76
C LYS A 9 -18.82 1.27 3.31
N GLY A 10 -18.30 0.87 4.46
CA GLY A 10 -18.77 -0.34 5.15
C GLY A 10 -18.20 -1.66 4.62
N THR A 11 -17.22 -1.63 3.71
CA THR A 11 -16.53 -2.83 3.19
C THR A 11 -15.37 -3.32 4.06
N ALA A 12 -15.29 -2.90 5.32
CA ALA A 12 -14.30 -3.30 6.33
C ALA A 12 -12.82 -3.00 5.97
N LYS A 13 -12.55 -2.03 5.08
CA LYS A 13 -11.18 -1.65 4.68
C LYS A 13 -10.28 -1.33 5.88
N SER A 14 -10.72 -0.44 6.77
CA SER A 14 -9.97 -0.03 7.96
C SER A 14 -9.71 -1.19 8.92
N THR A 15 -10.69 -2.09 9.08
CA THR A 15 -10.55 -3.30 9.92
C THR A 15 -9.49 -4.23 9.35
N ALA A 16 -9.49 -4.44 8.03
CA ALA A 16 -8.51 -5.29 7.36
C ALA A 16 -7.08 -4.72 7.51
N VAL A 17 -6.89 -3.41 7.38
CA VAL A 17 -5.58 -2.77 7.55
C VAL A 17 -5.05 -2.91 8.97
N ARG A 18 -5.91 -2.72 9.98
CA ARG A 18 -5.51 -2.91 11.38
C ARG A 18 -5.14 -4.37 11.68
N ALA A 19 -5.90 -5.33 11.16
CA ALA A 19 -5.58 -6.76 11.30
C ALA A 19 -4.27 -7.14 10.59
N LEU A 20 -3.96 -6.51 9.45
CA LEU A 20 -2.76 -6.79 8.69
C LEU A 20 -1.46 -6.54 9.50
N ALA A 21 -1.45 -5.54 10.39
CA ALA A 21 -0.28 -5.24 11.21
C ALA A 21 0.12 -6.43 12.11
N ASN A 22 -0.86 -7.20 12.61
CA ASN A 22 -0.61 -8.37 13.45
C ASN A 22 -0.03 -9.55 12.65
N LEU A 23 -0.31 -9.61 11.36
CA LEU A 23 0.15 -10.69 10.48
C LEU A 23 1.53 -10.42 9.88
N LEU A 24 1.89 -9.15 9.69
CA LEU A 24 3.15 -8.79 9.03
C LEU A 24 4.34 -9.00 9.98
N PRO A 25 5.42 -9.64 9.49
CA PRO A 25 6.66 -9.69 10.24
C PRO A 25 7.29 -8.29 10.35
N PRO A 26 8.04 -8.00 11.44
CA PRO A 26 8.75 -6.73 11.57
C PRO A 26 9.58 -6.40 10.33
N MET A 27 9.69 -5.12 9.95
CA MET A 27 10.45 -4.72 8.75
C MET A 27 11.93 -5.09 8.83
N GLU A 28 12.51 -5.04 10.03
CA GLU A 28 13.90 -5.41 10.30
C GLU A 28 13.96 -6.56 11.31
N THR A 29 14.96 -7.41 11.17
CA THR A 29 15.20 -8.53 12.09
C THR A 29 15.49 -8.01 13.49
N GLY A 30 14.73 -8.46 14.48
CA GLY A 30 14.88 -8.03 15.88
C GLY A 30 14.11 -6.75 16.25
N ALA A 31 13.38 -6.16 15.31
CA ALA A 31 12.48 -5.05 15.59
C ALA A 31 11.20 -5.55 16.29
N THR A 32 10.46 -4.62 16.90
CA THR A 32 9.15 -4.90 17.49
C THR A 32 8.11 -5.21 16.43
N ALA A 33 7.01 -5.88 16.81
CA ALA A 33 5.86 -6.10 15.95
C ALA A 33 5.37 -4.78 15.35
N MET A 34 4.93 -4.81 14.09
CA MET A 34 4.37 -3.64 13.44
C MET A 34 3.10 -3.15 14.13
N THR A 35 2.92 -1.86 14.14
CA THR A 35 1.69 -1.20 14.58
C THR A 35 1.09 -0.36 13.46
N VAL A 36 -0.18 0.01 13.60
CA VAL A 36 -0.82 0.96 12.68
C VAL A 36 -0.75 2.35 13.28
N VAL A 37 -0.08 3.26 12.59
CA VAL A 37 -0.06 4.69 12.90
C VAL A 37 -1.09 5.36 12.00
N GLU A 38 -2.12 5.94 12.59
CA GLU A 38 -3.21 6.58 11.84
C GLU A 38 -2.92 8.07 11.63
N LEU A 39 -3.12 8.53 10.41
CA LEU A 39 -3.05 9.95 10.08
C LEU A 39 -4.45 10.56 10.11
N PRO A 40 -4.72 11.56 10.97
CA PRO A 40 -5.99 12.29 10.96
C PRO A 40 -6.13 13.13 9.67
N ILE A 41 -7.35 13.19 9.10
CA ILE A 41 -7.65 13.94 7.87
C ILE A 41 -7.29 15.43 7.99
N ASN A 42 -7.39 16.00 9.18
CA ASN A 42 -7.10 17.42 9.45
C ASN A 42 -5.68 17.62 10.00
N ALA A 43 -4.74 16.72 9.77
CA ALA A 43 -3.36 16.88 10.20
C ALA A 43 -2.68 18.03 9.47
N THR A 44 -2.03 18.90 10.20
CA THR A 44 -1.19 19.96 9.64
C THR A 44 0.17 19.40 9.23
N GLU A 45 0.87 20.09 8.33
CA GLU A 45 2.20 19.69 7.88
C GLU A 45 3.16 19.46 9.05
N ASP A 46 3.25 20.41 10.00
CA ASP A 46 4.12 20.29 11.18
C ASP A 46 3.81 19.05 12.02
N ARG A 47 2.55 18.64 12.10
CA ARG A 47 2.15 17.41 12.79
C ARG A 47 2.58 16.16 12.03
N VAL A 48 2.63 16.23 10.71
CA VAL A 48 3.03 15.10 9.84
C VAL A 48 4.54 14.94 9.84
N VAL A 49 5.27 15.97 9.45
CA VAL A 49 6.74 15.90 9.28
C VAL A 49 7.51 16.13 10.59
N GLY A 50 6.90 16.77 11.57
CA GLY A 50 7.56 17.27 12.77
C GLY A 50 7.94 18.73 12.65
N SER A 51 8.40 19.32 13.75
CA SER A 51 8.80 20.71 13.79
C SER A 51 10.15 20.92 14.46
N ILE A 52 10.78 22.07 14.21
CA ILE A 52 12.02 22.49 14.87
C ILE A 52 11.66 23.59 15.85
N ASN A 53 11.90 23.36 17.14
CA ASN A 53 11.72 24.35 18.18
C ASN A 53 12.89 25.34 18.18
N LEU A 54 12.68 26.48 17.50
CA LEU A 54 13.71 27.49 17.33
C LEU A 54 14.09 28.20 18.65
N GLU A 55 13.16 28.37 19.59
CA GLU A 55 13.44 28.99 20.88
C GLU A 55 14.44 28.15 21.69
N LYS A 56 14.25 26.86 21.76
CA LYS A 56 15.21 25.94 22.40
C LYS A 56 16.52 25.87 21.63
N ALA A 57 16.47 25.90 20.30
CA ALA A 57 17.69 25.87 19.49
C ALA A 57 18.56 27.11 19.71
N LEU A 58 17.94 28.28 19.89
CA LEU A 58 18.64 29.56 20.17
C LEU A 58 19.11 29.68 21.63
N GLN A 59 18.34 29.17 22.61
CA GLN A 59 18.68 29.26 24.03
C GLN A 59 19.76 28.24 24.44
N ASP A 60 19.65 27.00 23.98
CA ASP A 60 20.48 25.89 24.44
C ASP A 60 21.58 25.52 23.44
N GLY A 61 21.58 26.10 22.23
CA GLY A 61 22.49 25.71 21.14
C GLY A 61 22.27 24.28 20.63
N VAL A 62 21.15 23.64 21.01
CA VAL A 62 20.82 22.26 20.67
C VAL A 62 19.63 22.25 19.71
N LYS A 63 19.77 21.51 18.61
CA LYS A 63 18.66 21.27 17.66
C LYS A 63 17.52 20.53 18.39
N ALA A 64 16.48 21.23 18.80
CA ALA A 64 15.29 20.63 19.39
C ALA A 64 14.29 20.28 18.29
N PHE A 65 14.36 19.05 17.79
CA PHE A 65 13.36 18.49 16.87
C PHE A 65 12.20 17.90 17.66
N GLU A 66 10.99 18.28 17.30
CA GLU A 66 9.74 17.69 17.80
C GLU A 66 9.23 16.68 16.77
N PRO A 67 9.23 15.36 17.10
CA PRO A 67 8.87 14.32 16.14
C PRO A 67 7.41 14.42 15.70
N GLY A 68 7.18 14.29 14.38
CA GLY A 68 5.84 14.18 13.80
C GLY A 68 5.38 12.72 13.60
N ILE A 69 4.24 12.57 12.92
CA ILE A 69 3.64 11.27 12.62
C ILE A 69 4.58 10.41 11.75
N LEU A 70 5.32 10.99 10.82
CA LEU A 70 6.28 10.28 9.97
C LEU A 70 7.43 9.65 10.76
N HIS A 71 7.79 10.21 11.90
CA HIS A 71 8.76 9.61 12.82
C HIS A 71 8.15 8.39 13.52
N ALA A 72 6.92 8.49 14.02
CA ALA A 72 6.21 7.39 14.67
C ALA A 72 5.89 6.24 13.68
N ALA A 73 5.68 6.58 12.40
CA ALA A 73 5.41 5.61 11.36
C ALA A 73 6.63 4.76 10.95
N HIS A 74 7.85 5.14 11.36
CA HIS A 74 9.05 4.38 11.02
C HIS A 74 8.93 2.91 11.43
N GLN A 75 9.14 1.98 10.46
CA GLN A 75 9.00 0.52 10.60
C GLN A 75 7.57 0.04 10.94
N ASN A 76 6.56 0.85 10.67
CA ASN A 76 5.16 0.57 10.93
C ASN A 76 4.30 0.73 9.66
N ILE A 77 3.00 0.50 9.78
CA ILE A 77 2.02 0.86 8.77
C ILE A 77 1.56 2.29 9.04
N LEU A 78 1.71 3.18 8.06
CA LEU A 78 1.04 4.48 8.08
C LEU A 78 -0.29 4.35 7.34
N TYR A 79 -1.38 4.48 8.09
CA TYR A 79 -2.73 4.35 7.58
C TYR A 79 -3.40 5.71 7.43
N VAL A 80 -3.95 5.95 6.26
CA VAL A 80 -4.69 7.17 5.91
C VAL A 80 -6.09 6.78 5.47
N ASP A 81 -7.08 7.04 6.32
CA ASP A 81 -8.47 6.84 5.95
C ASP A 81 -8.95 8.02 5.08
N GLU A 82 -9.66 7.72 4.01
CA GLU A 82 -10.18 8.71 3.07
C GLU A 82 -9.08 9.68 2.56
N VAL A 83 -8.01 9.14 2.00
CA VAL A 83 -6.83 9.89 1.54
C VAL A 83 -7.17 10.99 0.52
N ASN A 84 -8.28 10.84 -0.20
CA ASN A 84 -8.82 11.84 -1.14
C ASN A 84 -9.37 13.10 -0.47
N LEU A 85 -9.58 13.08 0.85
CA LEU A 85 -10.02 14.24 1.64
C LEU A 85 -8.85 15.01 2.30
N LEU A 86 -7.63 14.46 2.23
CA LEU A 86 -6.44 15.18 2.69
C LEU A 86 -6.07 16.31 1.72
N ASP A 87 -5.38 17.31 2.24
CA ASP A 87 -4.71 18.30 1.41
C ASP A 87 -3.68 17.61 0.49
N ASP A 88 -3.71 17.94 -0.80
CA ASP A 88 -2.83 17.36 -1.81
C ASP A 88 -1.36 17.47 -1.46
N HIS A 89 -0.95 18.58 -0.82
CA HIS A 89 0.41 18.79 -0.37
C HIS A 89 0.84 17.78 0.70
N ILE A 90 -0.07 17.45 1.62
CA ILE A 90 0.18 16.40 2.62
C ILE A 90 0.32 15.03 1.94
N VAL A 91 -0.56 14.71 0.99
CA VAL A 91 -0.45 13.44 0.23
C VAL A 91 0.87 13.36 -0.53
N ASP A 92 1.32 14.46 -1.15
CA ASP A 92 2.62 14.53 -1.82
C ASP A 92 3.78 14.23 -0.87
N ILE A 93 3.81 14.85 0.31
CA ILE A 93 4.82 14.60 1.34
C ILE A 93 4.84 13.11 1.74
N LEU A 94 3.66 12.52 2.02
CA LEU A 94 3.57 11.11 2.41
C LEU A 94 4.14 10.17 1.34
N LEU A 95 3.80 10.41 0.08
CA LEU A 95 4.24 9.61 -1.05
C LEU A 95 5.75 9.77 -1.32
N ASP A 96 6.29 10.98 -1.16
CA ASP A 96 7.73 11.24 -1.28
C ASP A 96 8.52 10.53 -0.18
N VAL A 97 8.12 10.68 1.07
CA VAL A 97 8.79 10.02 2.19
C VAL A 97 8.66 8.50 2.09
N ALA A 98 7.48 7.98 1.68
CA ALA A 98 7.30 6.54 1.44
C ALA A 98 8.20 5.99 0.32
N ALA A 99 8.59 6.82 -0.64
CA ALA A 99 9.50 6.44 -1.71
C ALA A 99 10.98 6.54 -1.29
N MET A 100 11.34 7.61 -0.57
CA MET A 100 12.72 7.89 -0.18
C MET A 100 13.15 7.18 1.10
N GLY A 101 12.22 6.88 2.01
CA GLY A 101 12.49 6.25 3.30
C GLY A 101 13.16 7.16 4.32
N VAL A 102 13.19 8.47 4.05
CA VAL A 102 13.78 9.50 4.91
C VAL A 102 12.84 10.71 4.91
N ASN A 103 12.60 11.27 6.08
CA ASN A 103 11.93 12.56 6.24
C ASN A 103 12.95 13.63 6.58
N THR A 104 12.89 14.77 5.87
CA THR A 104 13.75 15.93 6.10
C THR A 104 12.89 17.16 6.36
N VAL A 105 13.15 17.81 7.49
CA VAL A 105 12.47 19.06 7.89
C VAL A 105 13.48 20.19 7.86
N GLU A 106 13.17 21.22 7.09
CA GLU A 106 14.00 22.43 6.99
C GLU A 106 13.21 23.65 7.45
N ARG A 107 13.76 24.39 8.40
CA ARG A 107 13.15 25.61 8.91
C ARG A 107 14.23 26.64 9.27
N GLU A 108 14.13 27.84 8.70
CA GLU A 108 15.04 28.99 8.97
C GLU A 108 16.53 28.62 8.92
N GLY A 109 16.93 27.80 7.93
CA GLY A 109 18.33 27.37 7.77
C GLY A 109 18.77 26.22 8.69
N VAL A 110 17.88 25.69 9.54
CA VAL A 110 18.12 24.50 10.33
C VAL A 110 17.48 23.30 9.62
N SER A 111 18.26 22.25 9.36
CA SER A 111 17.79 21.01 8.76
C SER A 111 17.91 19.84 9.73
N HIS A 112 16.87 19.01 9.81
CA HIS A 112 16.87 17.75 10.54
C HIS A 112 16.33 16.63 9.65
N SER A 113 17.05 15.52 9.58
CA SER A 113 16.64 14.33 8.82
C SER A 113 16.61 13.12 9.72
N HIS A 114 15.61 12.27 9.53
CA HIS A 114 15.49 10.99 10.23
C HIS A 114 14.96 9.89 9.29
N PRO A 115 15.29 8.61 9.55
CA PRO A 115 14.68 7.49 8.84
C PRO A 115 13.16 7.48 9.00
N SER A 116 12.45 7.24 7.90
CA SER A 116 10.99 7.16 7.89
C SER A 116 10.56 6.12 6.82
N ARG A 117 10.90 4.85 7.08
CA ARG A 117 10.53 3.72 6.24
C ARG A 117 9.25 3.11 6.81
N PHE A 118 8.18 3.11 6.05
CA PHE A 118 6.88 2.60 6.47
C PHE A 118 6.11 2.02 5.29
N ILE A 119 5.08 1.24 5.59
CA ILE A 119 4.11 0.79 4.59
C ILE A 119 2.97 1.81 4.58
N LEU A 120 2.86 2.58 3.49
CA LEU A 120 1.74 3.49 3.32
C LEU A 120 0.52 2.73 2.82
N VAL A 121 -0.60 2.83 3.53
CA VAL A 121 -1.90 2.33 3.11
C VAL A 121 -2.91 3.47 3.16
N GLY A 122 -3.43 3.85 1.99
CA GLY A 122 -4.52 4.82 1.86
C GLY A 122 -5.82 4.11 1.53
N THR A 123 -6.94 4.53 2.12
CA THR A 123 -8.27 4.16 1.64
C THR A 123 -8.92 5.32 0.93
N MET A 124 -9.78 5.02 -0.02
CA MET A 124 -10.57 6.01 -0.76
C MET A 124 -11.96 5.48 -1.04
N ASN A 125 -12.96 6.36 -0.95
CA ASN A 125 -14.29 6.12 -1.52
C ASN A 125 -14.43 6.97 -2.80
N PRO A 126 -14.50 6.37 -3.98
CA PRO A 126 -14.63 7.11 -5.24
C PRO A 126 -15.87 8.02 -5.32
N GLU A 127 -16.90 7.76 -4.51
CA GLU A 127 -18.11 8.60 -4.46
C GLU A 127 -17.86 9.95 -3.76
N GLU A 128 -16.82 10.06 -2.93
CA GLU A 128 -16.49 11.27 -2.18
C GLU A 128 -15.47 12.18 -2.89
N GLY A 129 -15.05 11.77 -4.07
CA GLY A 129 -14.09 12.48 -4.91
C GLY A 129 -12.87 11.64 -5.26
N ASP A 130 -12.18 12.06 -6.30
CA ASP A 130 -10.99 11.39 -6.81
C ASP A 130 -9.72 12.10 -6.34
N LEU A 131 -8.65 11.34 -6.16
CA LEU A 131 -7.30 11.89 -6.07
C LEU A 131 -6.87 12.45 -7.43
N ARG A 132 -6.07 13.49 -7.42
CA ARG A 132 -5.45 14.00 -8.67
C ARG A 132 -4.63 12.90 -9.34
N PRO A 133 -4.66 12.80 -10.68
CA PRO A 133 -3.95 11.76 -11.43
C PRO A 133 -2.46 11.65 -11.08
N GLN A 134 -1.81 12.79 -10.78
CA GLN A 134 -0.40 12.83 -10.40
C GLN A 134 -0.13 12.17 -9.04
N LEU A 135 -1.08 12.24 -8.10
CA LEU A 135 -0.99 11.57 -6.80
C LEU A 135 -1.31 10.06 -6.94
N LEU A 136 -2.33 9.74 -7.75
CA LEU A 136 -2.66 8.34 -8.07
C LEU A 136 -1.48 7.59 -8.67
N ASP A 137 -0.77 8.17 -9.66
CA ASP A 137 0.39 7.55 -10.28
C ASP A 137 1.52 7.23 -9.30
N ARG A 138 1.60 7.96 -8.18
CA ARG A 138 2.64 7.75 -7.16
C ARG A 138 2.35 6.61 -6.19
N PHE A 139 1.08 6.18 -6.04
CA PHE A 139 0.77 4.93 -5.36
C PHE A 139 1.34 3.76 -6.16
N GLY A 140 1.96 2.82 -5.46
CA GLY A 140 2.53 1.63 -6.09
C GLY A 140 1.44 0.71 -6.61
N LEU A 141 0.52 0.36 -5.74
CA LEU A 141 -0.54 -0.60 -5.99
C LEU A 141 -1.91 0.00 -5.67
N SER A 142 -2.92 -0.43 -6.40
CA SER A 142 -4.33 -0.14 -6.10
C SER A 142 -5.15 -1.42 -6.13
N VAL A 143 -6.09 -1.54 -5.19
CA VAL A 143 -7.06 -2.62 -5.13
C VAL A 143 -8.46 -2.06 -4.95
N MET A 144 -9.42 -2.56 -5.71
CA MET A 144 -10.84 -2.24 -5.54
C MET A 144 -11.51 -3.27 -4.66
N VAL A 145 -12.23 -2.80 -3.65
CA VAL A 145 -13.02 -3.61 -2.74
C VAL A 145 -14.50 -3.29 -2.97
N TYR A 146 -15.26 -4.29 -3.33
CA TYR A 146 -16.71 -4.18 -3.54
C TYR A 146 -17.46 -4.78 -2.36
N GLY A 147 -18.69 -4.31 -2.14
CA GLY A 147 -19.63 -4.97 -1.27
C GLY A 147 -19.96 -6.38 -1.80
N GLU A 148 -20.15 -7.33 -0.90
CA GLU A 148 -20.52 -8.70 -1.30
C GLU A 148 -21.95 -8.72 -1.84
N HIS A 149 -22.16 -9.27 -3.03
CA HIS A 149 -23.47 -9.35 -3.70
C HIS A 149 -24.09 -10.74 -3.64
N ASP A 150 -23.31 -11.80 -3.36
CA ASP A 150 -23.82 -13.14 -3.15
C ASP A 150 -24.50 -13.24 -1.78
N PRO A 151 -25.81 -13.57 -1.73
CA PRO A 151 -26.54 -13.71 -0.46
C PRO A 151 -25.90 -14.75 0.50
N ALA A 152 -25.32 -15.82 0.00
CA ALA A 152 -24.66 -16.83 0.84
C ALA A 152 -23.40 -16.29 1.50
N GLN A 153 -22.58 -15.53 0.77
CA GLN A 153 -21.41 -14.86 1.30
C GLN A 153 -21.81 -13.75 2.30
N ARG A 154 -22.85 -12.96 2.00
CA ARG A 154 -23.36 -11.96 2.94
C ARG A 154 -23.86 -12.59 4.24
N MET A 155 -24.54 -13.71 4.17
CA MET A 155 -24.97 -14.46 5.34
C MET A 155 -23.77 -14.88 6.20
N GLU A 156 -22.67 -15.31 5.56
CA GLU A 156 -21.46 -15.70 6.27
C GLU A 156 -20.81 -14.49 6.99
N VAL A 157 -20.78 -13.32 6.38
CA VAL A 157 -20.32 -12.07 7.02
C VAL A 157 -21.15 -11.78 8.27
N ILE A 158 -22.48 -11.91 8.18
CA ILE A 158 -23.39 -11.68 9.33
C ILE A 158 -23.10 -12.71 10.45
N LYS A 159 -22.96 -14.00 10.11
CA LYS A 159 -22.66 -15.05 11.09
C LYS A 159 -21.34 -14.79 11.82
N ARG A 160 -20.28 -14.44 11.10
CA ARG A 160 -18.98 -14.12 11.70
C ARG A 160 -19.06 -12.90 12.59
N ARG A 161 -19.81 -11.88 12.20
CA ARG A 161 -20.02 -10.69 13.04
C ARG A 161 -20.76 -11.00 14.32
N LEU A 162 -21.78 -11.85 14.29
CA LEU A 162 -22.53 -12.31 15.47
C LEU A 162 -21.62 -13.15 16.38
N ALA A 163 -20.91 -14.14 15.83
CA ALA A 163 -20.00 -14.99 16.59
C ALA A 163 -18.89 -14.16 17.29
N PHE A 164 -18.34 -13.16 16.61
CA PHE A 164 -17.40 -12.21 17.21
C PHE A 164 -18.06 -11.37 18.31
N GLY A 165 -19.32 -10.95 18.13
CA GLY A 165 -20.06 -10.18 19.15
C GLY A 165 -20.35 -10.99 20.42
N ASP A 166 -20.65 -12.27 20.26
CA ASP A 166 -20.99 -13.17 21.37
C ASP A 166 -19.75 -13.60 22.19
N ASN A 167 -18.64 -13.88 21.51
CA ASN A 167 -17.38 -14.31 22.15
C ASN A 167 -16.17 -13.86 21.32
N PRO A 168 -15.69 -12.61 21.49
CA PRO A 168 -14.58 -12.06 20.73
C PRO A 168 -13.29 -12.89 20.86
N ASP A 169 -12.92 -13.28 22.08
CA ASP A 169 -11.67 -13.99 22.35
C ASP A 169 -11.69 -15.40 21.74
N GLY A 170 -12.81 -16.12 21.89
CA GLY A 170 -12.99 -17.43 21.30
C GLY A 170 -13.04 -17.38 19.77
N PHE A 171 -13.63 -16.33 19.21
CA PHE A 171 -13.64 -16.12 17.75
C PHE A 171 -12.22 -15.88 17.24
N VAL A 172 -11.44 -15.00 17.86
CA VAL A 172 -10.04 -14.75 17.48
C VAL A 172 -9.21 -16.02 17.61
N ALA A 173 -9.31 -16.75 18.71
CA ALA A 173 -8.59 -18.01 18.94
C ALA A 173 -8.89 -19.06 17.85
N SER A 174 -10.09 -19.05 17.27
CA SER A 174 -10.44 -20.00 16.19
C SER A 174 -9.68 -19.78 14.89
N TYR A 175 -9.04 -18.62 14.70
CA TYR A 175 -8.23 -18.28 13.52
C TYR A 175 -6.72 -18.31 13.78
N GLU A 176 -6.28 -18.54 15.03
CA GLU A 176 -4.86 -18.48 15.44
C GLU A 176 -3.95 -19.37 14.58
N GLU A 177 -4.35 -20.61 14.31
CA GLU A 177 -3.58 -21.52 13.47
C GLU A 177 -3.45 -21.01 12.02
N SER A 178 -4.52 -20.44 11.47
CA SER A 178 -4.52 -19.89 10.10
C SER A 178 -3.69 -18.63 10.01
N GLU A 179 -3.74 -17.78 11.03
CA GLU A 179 -2.95 -16.55 11.12
C GLU A 179 -1.47 -16.87 11.28
N GLN A 180 -1.13 -17.85 12.12
CA GLN A 180 0.24 -18.31 12.30
C GLN A 180 0.81 -18.89 10.99
N ALA A 181 0.05 -19.73 10.29
CA ALA A 181 0.46 -20.30 9.01
C ALA A 181 0.70 -19.19 7.94
N LEU A 182 -0.13 -18.14 7.94
CA LEU A 182 0.04 -17.00 7.04
C LEU A 182 1.29 -16.18 7.42
N HIS A 183 1.51 -15.94 8.70
CA HIS A 183 2.70 -15.25 9.20
C HIS A 183 4.00 -15.99 8.81
N GLU A 184 4.05 -17.31 9.02
CA GLU A 184 5.19 -18.14 8.62
C GLU A 184 5.44 -18.10 7.12
N ARG A 185 4.37 -18.14 6.32
CA ARG A 185 4.45 -17.99 4.87
C ARG A 185 5.02 -16.65 4.43
N LEU A 186 4.66 -15.56 5.13
CA LEU A 186 5.22 -14.23 4.87
C LEU A 186 6.70 -14.15 5.23
N LEU A 187 7.14 -14.78 6.33
CA LEU A 187 8.55 -14.88 6.70
C LEU A 187 9.34 -15.63 5.63
N GLN A 188 8.88 -16.81 5.22
CA GLN A 188 9.52 -17.60 4.16
C GLN A 188 9.59 -16.84 2.83
N ALA A 189 8.51 -16.15 2.46
CA ALA A 189 8.48 -15.32 1.25
C ALA A 189 9.53 -14.20 1.31
N ARG A 190 9.70 -13.57 2.46
CA ARG A 190 10.71 -12.50 2.64
C ARG A 190 12.14 -13.02 2.54
N GLU A 191 12.42 -14.22 3.06
CA GLU A 191 13.72 -14.88 2.93
C GLU A 191 14.00 -15.29 1.47
N LEU A 192 12.97 -15.77 0.77
CA LEU A 192 13.09 -16.23 -0.61
C LEU A 192 13.24 -15.07 -1.61
N LEU A 193 12.61 -13.93 -1.36
CA LEU A 193 12.50 -12.79 -2.28
C LEU A 193 13.84 -12.33 -2.89
N PRO A 194 14.96 -12.21 -2.15
CA PRO A 194 16.25 -11.81 -2.71
C PRO A 194 16.78 -12.77 -3.78
N SER A 195 16.45 -14.05 -3.72
CA SER A 195 16.91 -15.09 -4.65
C SER A 195 16.17 -15.09 -5.99
N ILE A 196 15.01 -14.44 -6.06
CA ILE A 196 14.19 -14.39 -7.29
C ILE A 196 14.71 -13.28 -8.19
N ILE A 197 15.46 -13.68 -9.23
CA ILE A 197 16.02 -12.76 -10.23
C ILE A 197 15.14 -12.83 -11.48
N PRO A 198 14.54 -11.70 -11.93
CA PRO A 198 13.78 -11.67 -13.17
C PRO A 198 14.68 -11.96 -14.37
N THR A 199 14.21 -12.76 -15.30
CA THR A 199 14.89 -12.98 -16.59
C THR A 199 14.59 -11.84 -17.56
N ASP A 200 15.43 -11.67 -18.59
CA ASP A 200 15.20 -10.66 -19.66
C ASP A 200 13.83 -10.87 -20.33
N GLU A 201 13.40 -12.12 -20.50
CA GLU A 201 12.07 -12.44 -21.04
C GLU A 201 10.94 -11.88 -20.17
N VAL A 202 11.01 -12.07 -18.84
CA VAL A 202 10.03 -11.51 -17.90
C VAL A 202 10.03 -9.99 -17.96
N LEU A 203 11.21 -9.36 -17.99
CA LEU A 203 11.33 -7.91 -18.08
C LEU A 203 10.76 -7.38 -19.41
N LEU A 204 10.98 -8.07 -20.51
CA LEU A 204 10.43 -7.72 -21.83
C LEU A 204 8.89 -7.84 -21.82
N LYS A 205 8.34 -8.92 -21.27
CA LYS A 205 6.88 -9.10 -21.13
C LYS A 205 6.26 -7.96 -20.30
N ILE A 206 6.87 -7.60 -19.18
CA ILE A 206 6.42 -6.49 -18.32
C ILE A 206 6.41 -5.15 -19.09
N ALA A 207 7.50 -4.82 -19.78
CA ALA A 207 7.60 -3.61 -20.57
C ALA A 207 6.57 -3.59 -21.74
N SER A 208 6.38 -4.72 -22.41
CA SER A 208 5.39 -4.86 -23.51
C SER A 208 3.96 -4.66 -22.99
N ILE A 209 3.64 -5.15 -21.80
CA ILE A 209 2.33 -4.92 -21.16
C ILE A 209 2.12 -3.43 -20.88
N SER A 210 3.09 -2.75 -20.27
CA SER A 210 2.98 -1.32 -19.97
C SER A 210 2.76 -0.48 -21.23
N ILE A 211 3.52 -0.77 -22.29
CA ILE A 211 3.37 -0.11 -23.59
C ILE A 211 2.00 -0.41 -24.20
N GLY A 212 1.57 -1.67 -24.19
CA GLY A 212 0.29 -2.09 -24.77
C GLY A 212 -0.92 -1.50 -24.05
N VAL A 213 -0.83 -1.32 -22.73
CA VAL A 213 -1.86 -0.66 -21.91
C VAL A 213 -1.85 0.86 -22.10
N GLY A 214 -0.71 1.44 -22.50
CA GLY A 214 -0.56 2.87 -22.77
C GLY A 214 -0.35 3.69 -21.51
N VAL A 215 0.39 3.17 -20.54
CA VAL A 215 0.80 3.92 -19.34
C VAL A 215 2.13 4.64 -19.60
N ASP A 216 2.29 5.81 -18.99
CA ASP A 216 3.49 6.64 -19.16
C ASP A 216 4.56 6.31 -18.11
N GLY A 217 5.82 6.48 -18.51
CA GLY A 217 6.99 6.37 -17.63
C GLY A 217 7.34 4.93 -17.26
N HIS A 218 8.35 4.77 -16.40
CA HIS A 218 8.91 3.47 -16.01
C HIS A 218 8.51 3.01 -14.60
N ARG A 219 7.79 3.84 -13.85
CA ARG A 219 7.32 3.48 -12.49
C ARG A 219 6.40 2.27 -12.50
N PRO A 220 5.44 2.13 -13.45
CA PRO A 220 4.60 0.94 -13.57
C PRO A 220 5.42 -0.34 -13.79
N ASP A 221 6.42 -0.30 -14.68
CA ASP A 221 7.28 -1.46 -15.00
C ASP A 221 8.01 -1.96 -13.75
N ILE A 222 8.64 -1.03 -13.02
CA ILE A 222 9.36 -1.34 -11.78
C ILE A 222 8.41 -1.88 -10.71
N THR A 223 7.22 -1.30 -10.60
CA THR A 223 6.20 -1.75 -9.64
C THR A 223 5.71 -3.15 -9.97
N MET A 224 5.39 -3.42 -11.25
CA MET A 224 4.99 -4.77 -11.69
C MET A 224 6.08 -5.79 -11.44
N MET A 225 7.34 -5.48 -11.75
CA MET A 225 8.47 -6.37 -11.51
C MET A 225 8.60 -6.72 -10.02
N HIS A 226 8.55 -5.71 -9.12
CA HIS A 226 8.61 -5.96 -7.68
C HIS A 226 7.41 -6.75 -7.18
N THR A 227 6.21 -6.47 -7.68
CA THR A 227 4.98 -7.17 -7.30
C THR A 227 5.00 -8.63 -7.76
N ALA A 228 5.41 -8.90 -9.00
CA ALA A 228 5.52 -10.25 -9.53
C ALA A 228 6.54 -11.09 -8.73
N ARG A 229 7.70 -10.51 -8.39
CA ARG A 229 8.68 -11.16 -7.50
C ARG A 229 8.09 -11.49 -6.13
N ALA A 230 7.42 -10.52 -5.52
CA ALA A 230 6.80 -10.69 -4.20
C ALA A 230 5.70 -11.75 -4.23
N HIS A 231 4.88 -11.79 -5.29
CA HIS A 231 3.84 -12.79 -5.47
C HIS A 231 4.42 -14.20 -5.69
N ALA A 232 5.48 -14.34 -6.49
CA ALA A 232 6.19 -15.61 -6.64
C ALA A 232 6.77 -16.10 -5.31
N ALA A 233 7.44 -15.21 -4.55
CA ALA A 233 7.98 -15.51 -3.23
C ALA A 233 6.88 -15.97 -2.25
N PHE A 234 5.75 -15.26 -2.21
CA PHE A 234 4.60 -15.59 -1.36
C PHE A 234 4.03 -16.99 -1.67
N HIS A 235 4.18 -17.46 -2.90
CA HIS A 235 3.82 -18.82 -3.33
C HIS A 235 4.98 -19.83 -3.28
N GLY A 236 6.10 -19.49 -2.63
CA GLY A 236 7.25 -20.39 -2.46
C GLY A 236 7.98 -20.71 -3.77
N ARG A 237 7.86 -19.88 -4.81
CA ARG A 237 8.46 -20.13 -6.11
C ARG A 237 9.71 -19.30 -6.31
N HIS A 238 10.75 -19.91 -6.88
CA HIS A 238 12.02 -19.27 -7.21
C HIS A 238 12.02 -18.52 -8.55
N GLN A 239 10.95 -18.67 -9.34
CA GLN A 239 10.81 -18.07 -10.66
C GLN A 239 9.47 -17.36 -10.78
N ILE A 240 9.47 -16.26 -11.51
CA ILE A 240 8.26 -15.51 -11.85
C ILE A 240 7.53 -16.26 -12.96
N THR A 241 6.24 -16.49 -12.78
CA THR A 241 5.33 -17.10 -13.74
C THR A 241 4.42 -16.05 -14.38
N GLU A 242 3.73 -16.42 -15.44
CA GLU A 242 2.72 -15.57 -16.10
C GLU A 242 1.59 -15.14 -15.14
N SER A 243 1.20 -16.04 -14.24
CA SER A 243 0.21 -15.70 -13.19
C SER A 243 0.69 -14.56 -12.28
N ASP A 244 1.99 -14.51 -11.97
CA ASP A 244 2.57 -13.42 -11.16
C ASP A 244 2.54 -12.10 -11.90
N ILE A 245 2.86 -12.12 -13.20
CA ILE A 245 2.82 -10.93 -14.08
C ILE A 245 1.38 -10.43 -14.20
N LYS A 246 0.41 -11.33 -14.39
CA LYS A 246 -1.01 -10.99 -14.49
C LYS A 246 -1.54 -10.30 -13.23
N ILE A 247 -1.24 -10.85 -12.05
CA ILE A 247 -1.63 -10.23 -10.77
C ILE A 247 -0.93 -8.87 -10.59
N ALA A 248 0.36 -8.81 -10.90
CA ALA A 248 1.13 -7.57 -10.80
C ALA A 248 0.58 -6.46 -11.72
N ALA A 249 0.20 -6.80 -12.95
CA ALA A 249 -0.38 -5.87 -13.90
C ALA A 249 -1.71 -5.30 -13.39
N ARG A 250 -2.62 -6.15 -12.90
CA ARG A 250 -3.90 -5.70 -12.34
C ARG A 250 -3.76 -4.75 -11.17
N LEU A 251 -2.81 -5.01 -10.25
CA LEU A 251 -2.59 -4.19 -9.07
C LEU A 251 -1.83 -2.89 -9.37
N ALA A 252 -0.90 -2.92 -10.34
CA ALA A 252 -0.03 -1.79 -10.62
C ALA A 252 -0.56 -0.83 -11.68
N LEU A 253 -1.41 -1.29 -12.63
CA LEU A 253 -1.76 -0.50 -13.81
C LEU A 253 -3.15 0.16 -13.71
N LYS A 254 -4.11 -0.43 -12.99
CA LYS A 254 -5.51 0.01 -12.99
C LYS A 254 -5.67 1.51 -12.71
N HIS A 255 -5.03 2.02 -11.67
CA HIS A 255 -5.14 3.42 -11.25
C HIS A 255 -4.30 4.39 -12.12
N ARG A 256 -3.50 3.87 -13.06
CA ARG A 256 -2.66 4.63 -13.99
C ARG A 256 -3.23 4.73 -15.39
N LEU A 257 -4.33 4.02 -15.67
CA LEU A 257 -4.99 4.12 -16.95
C LEU A 257 -5.54 5.53 -17.16
N ARG A 258 -5.26 6.11 -18.32
CA ARG A 258 -5.92 7.34 -18.74
C ARG A 258 -7.37 7.03 -19.03
N ARG A 259 -8.27 7.54 -18.20
CA ARG A 259 -9.70 7.48 -18.49
C ARG A 259 -10.01 8.36 -19.69
N LEU A 260 -10.54 7.77 -20.74
CA LEU A 260 -11.11 8.55 -21.83
C LEU A 260 -12.44 9.14 -21.38
N PRO A 261 -12.75 10.40 -21.77
CA PRO A 261 -14.08 10.96 -21.53
C PRO A 261 -15.12 10.04 -22.16
N PHE A 262 -16.08 9.55 -21.35
CA PHE A 262 -17.17 8.64 -21.74
C PHE A 262 -16.93 7.11 -21.60
N GLU A 263 -15.84 6.65 -20.99
CA GLU A 263 -15.72 5.23 -20.63
C GLU A 263 -16.46 4.92 -19.33
N GLU A 264 -17.32 3.88 -19.35
CA GLU A 264 -18.02 3.38 -18.15
C GLU A 264 -17.04 2.73 -17.17
N GLN A 265 -17.31 2.86 -15.87
CA GLN A 265 -16.52 2.22 -14.82
C GLN A 265 -16.61 0.69 -14.96
N GLY A 266 -15.49 0.01 -15.15
CA GLY A 266 -15.42 -1.46 -15.19
C GLY A 266 -14.59 -2.04 -16.33
N HIS A 267 -14.42 -1.32 -17.44
CA HIS A 267 -13.65 -1.81 -18.59
C HIS A 267 -12.12 -1.76 -18.43
N ASP A 268 -11.62 -1.07 -17.40
CA ASP A 268 -10.17 -0.92 -17.16
C ASP A 268 -9.48 -2.26 -16.92
N VAL A 269 -10.12 -3.15 -16.14
CA VAL A 269 -9.56 -4.48 -15.84
C VAL A 269 -9.58 -5.36 -17.08
N ASP A 270 -10.66 -5.33 -17.86
CA ASP A 270 -10.80 -6.11 -19.09
C ASP A 270 -9.77 -5.69 -20.13
N ARG A 271 -9.48 -4.37 -20.22
CA ARG A 271 -8.44 -3.84 -21.11
C ARG A 271 -7.05 -4.31 -20.69
N ILE A 272 -6.72 -4.26 -19.39
CA ILE A 272 -5.46 -4.80 -18.86
C ILE A 272 -5.37 -6.29 -19.17
N ASP A 273 -6.40 -7.06 -18.86
CA ASP A 273 -6.42 -8.52 -19.07
C ASP A 273 -6.26 -8.90 -20.56
N ALA A 274 -6.89 -8.17 -21.46
CA ALA A 274 -6.75 -8.40 -22.90
C ALA A 274 -5.30 -8.18 -23.37
N VAL A 275 -4.65 -7.10 -22.96
CA VAL A 275 -3.24 -6.81 -23.29
C VAL A 275 -2.32 -7.84 -22.64
N VAL A 276 -2.54 -8.18 -21.38
CA VAL A 276 -1.73 -9.17 -20.65
C VAL A 276 -1.82 -10.53 -21.36
N THR A 277 -3.03 -10.97 -21.72
CA THR A 277 -3.24 -12.23 -22.43
C THR A 277 -2.51 -12.22 -23.80
N ALA A 278 -2.66 -11.15 -24.57
CA ALA A 278 -2.00 -11.05 -25.88
C ALA A 278 -0.46 -11.08 -25.79
N VAL A 279 0.13 -10.50 -24.73
CA VAL A 279 1.59 -10.48 -24.53
C VAL A 279 2.11 -11.81 -23.97
N LEU A 280 1.32 -12.51 -23.14
CA LEU A 280 1.76 -13.76 -22.51
C LEU A 280 1.60 -14.98 -23.44
N GLU A 281 0.60 -14.97 -24.32
CA GLU A 281 0.29 -16.07 -25.25
C GLU A 281 0.99 -15.94 -26.62
N GLY A 282 1.56 -14.77 -26.94
CA GLY A 282 2.29 -14.49 -28.20
C GLY A 282 3.79 -14.59 -28.02
#